data_f728daab5cbfb80fc873027c1f172628
#
_entry.id   f728daab5cbfb80fc873027c1f172628
#
_cell.length_a   1.000
_cell.length_b   1.000
_cell.length_c   1.000
_cell.angle_alpha   90.00
_cell.angle_beta   90.00
_cell.angle_gamma   90.00
#
_symmetry.space_group_name_H-M   'P 1'
#
loop_
_entity.id
_entity.type
_entity.pdbx_description
1 polymer ?
#
loop_
_entity_poly.entity_id
_entity_poly.type
_entity_poly.pdbx_seq_one_letter_code
_entity_poly.pdbx_strand_id
1 'polypeptide(L)'
;MHCLRQTSMVYSIYYWIHAQRNNGMPNARSKWKDRCIYRIVSLFGWWCRQLPKGWALQLGHGIGLLFYHLIKKRREIASNNLQMTFGNQLTAAQRQEICKASFINVGKTCIEFLRFPQLNPENIWNEVTVEGKENLYAALEGGKGAIVFLAHFGNWELLSLVYGALIPDRAKAIAFPLKNDLLNTYIWQHREQMSLKLIPRKQAVRETLRALKNNEAVGFFADQNAGSEGVFVEFLGKQASAARGPAVLSLKTGAPLLFSLDVRQPNDQHRVYISSPIYTEPSDDFEQDVKVYTTQMLKQLETYIHKYPEQWLWLHNRWKTQPRD
;
A
#
# COMPACT_ATOMS: atom_id res chain seq x y z
N MET A 1 -27.88 5.67 18.04
CA MET A 1 -26.42 5.87 18.06
C MET A 1 -25.57 4.71 17.45
N HIS A 2 -26.16 3.55 17.13
CA HIS A 2 -25.40 2.40 16.54
C HIS A 2 -25.33 2.42 15.00
N CYS A 3 -26.12 3.27 14.33
CA CYS A 3 -26.23 3.28 12.86
C CYS A 3 -25.15 4.14 12.17
N LEU A 4 -24.58 5.14 12.83
CA LEU A 4 -23.58 6.07 12.28
C LEU A 4 -22.14 5.51 12.25
N ARG A 5 -21.87 4.36 12.92
CA ARG A 5 -20.54 3.74 12.95
C ARG A 5 -20.18 2.92 11.71
N GLN A 6 -21.11 2.73 10.77
CA GLN A 6 -20.93 1.80 9.63
C GLN A 6 -21.03 2.46 8.25
N THR A 7 -21.23 3.77 8.15
CA THR A 7 -21.57 4.43 6.87
C THR A 7 -20.49 5.39 6.34
N SER A 8 -19.30 5.41 6.90
CA SER A 8 -18.27 6.35 6.46
C SER A 8 -17.20 5.65 5.60
N MET A 9 -16.52 6.43 4.76
CA MET A 9 -15.26 6.12 4.06
C MET A 9 -14.23 5.47 5.01
N VAL A 10 -14.33 5.74 6.34
CA VAL A 10 -13.69 5.04 7.46
C VAL A 10 -13.89 3.53 7.40
N TYR A 11 -15.04 3.05 6.89
CA TYR A 11 -15.32 1.61 6.83
C TYR A 11 -14.50 0.91 5.75
N SER A 12 -14.21 1.59 4.64
CA SER A 12 -13.33 1.05 3.60
C SER A 12 -11.88 1.00 4.10
N ILE A 13 -11.41 2.06 4.75
CA ILE A 13 -10.09 2.11 5.41
C ILE A 13 -10.07 1.15 6.60
N TYR A 14 -11.12 1.11 7.43
CA TYR A 14 -11.27 0.19 8.56
C TYR A 14 -11.29 -1.26 8.10
N TYR A 15 -11.97 -1.57 6.99
CA TYR A 15 -12.05 -2.91 6.42
C TYR A 15 -10.74 -3.34 5.76
N TRP A 16 -10.07 -2.43 5.07
CA TRP A 16 -8.75 -2.66 4.51
C TRP A 16 -7.71 -2.97 5.60
N ILE A 17 -7.87 -2.36 6.78
CA ILE A 17 -7.04 -2.58 7.96
C ILE A 17 -7.49 -3.82 8.78
N HIS A 18 -8.75 -4.29 8.65
CA HIS A 18 -9.33 -5.39 9.45
C HIS A 18 -9.76 -6.63 8.64
N ALA A 19 -9.36 -6.79 7.40
CA ALA A 19 -9.74 -7.91 6.51
C ALA A 19 -9.33 -9.33 6.99
N GLN A 20 -8.99 -9.49 8.25
CA GLN A 20 -8.76 -10.77 8.91
C GLN A 20 -9.88 -11.08 9.91
N ARG A 21 -10.97 -11.69 9.49
CA ARG A 21 -11.81 -12.69 10.17
C ARG A 21 -13.28 -12.68 9.73
N ASN A 22 -13.73 -13.87 9.40
CA ASN A 22 -15.06 -14.47 9.34
C ASN A 22 -15.64 -14.80 7.97
N ASN A 23 -15.68 -16.10 7.69
CA ASN A 23 -16.43 -16.73 6.60
C ASN A 23 -17.91 -16.90 7.06
N GLY A 24 -18.81 -16.07 6.57
CA GLY A 24 -20.25 -16.22 6.73
C GLY A 24 -20.97 -15.73 5.47
N MET A 25 -21.98 -16.47 4.98
CA MET A 25 -22.78 -16.06 3.82
C MET A 25 -23.57 -14.78 4.11
N PRO A 26 -23.68 -13.83 3.13
CA PRO A 26 -24.36 -12.55 3.34
C PRO A 26 -25.89 -12.70 3.37
N ASN A 27 -26.52 -12.22 4.44
CA ASN A 27 -27.96 -12.07 4.62
C ASN A 27 -28.52 -10.95 3.71
N ALA A 28 -29.80 -11.02 3.30
CA ALA A 28 -30.47 -10.01 2.45
C ALA A 28 -30.36 -8.58 3.00
N ARG A 29 -30.37 -8.41 4.34
CA ARG A 29 -30.14 -7.13 5.04
C ARG A 29 -28.73 -6.57 4.85
N SER A 30 -27.75 -7.44 4.58
CA SER A 30 -26.36 -7.07 4.23
C SER A 30 -26.32 -6.47 2.82
N LYS A 31 -27.02 -7.02 1.85
CA LYS A 31 -27.02 -6.56 0.45
C LYS A 31 -27.56 -5.13 0.27
N TRP A 32 -28.56 -4.73 1.06
CA TRP A 32 -29.07 -3.35 1.02
C TRP A 32 -28.04 -2.35 1.58
N LYS A 33 -27.41 -2.67 2.73
CA LYS A 33 -26.33 -1.86 3.29
C LYS A 33 -25.15 -1.70 2.33
N ASP A 34 -24.77 -2.78 1.68
CA ASP A 34 -23.67 -2.79 0.71
C ASP A 34 -23.97 -1.87 -0.49
N ARG A 35 -25.21 -1.89 -0.99
CA ARG A 35 -25.68 -0.96 -2.04
C ARG A 35 -25.67 0.50 -1.58
N CYS A 36 -26.10 0.78 -0.35
CA CYS A 36 -26.07 2.14 0.21
C CYS A 36 -24.65 2.66 0.33
N ILE A 37 -23.72 1.86 0.90
CA ILE A 37 -22.32 2.24 1.03
C ILE A 37 -21.71 2.51 -0.36
N TYR A 38 -21.92 1.61 -1.32
CA TYR A 38 -21.45 1.79 -2.69
C TYR A 38 -21.96 3.08 -3.31
N ARG A 39 -23.27 3.36 -3.21
CA ARG A 39 -23.88 4.59 -3.75
C ARG A 39 -23.28 5.85 -3.12
N ILE A 40 -23.12 5.87 -1.78
CA ILE A 40 -22.52 6.99 -1.07
C ILE A 40 -21.09 7.22 -1.55
N VAL A 41 -20.26 6.18 -1.62
CA VAL A 41 -18.87 6.28 -2.06
C VAL A 41 -18.79 6.72 -3.52
N SER A 42 -19.63 6.17 -4.40
CA SER A 42 -19.66 6.51 -5.82
C SER A 42 -20.10 7.95 -6.08
N LEU A 43 -21.16 8.41 -5.38
CA LEU A 43 -21.65 9.79 -5.48
C LEU A 43 -20.62 10.78 -4.91
N PHE A 44 -20.02 10.45 -3.77
CA PHE A 44 -18.96 11.26 -3.18
C PHE A 44 -17.73 11.31 -4.10
N GLY A 45 -17.33 10.19 -4.71
CA GLY A 45 -16.25 10.13 -5.69
C GLY A 45 -16.57 10.97 -6.94
N TRP A 46 -17.80 10.89 -7.45
CA TRP A 46 -18.25 11.74 -8.55
C TRP A 46 -18.15 13.23 -8.18
N TRP A 47 -18.63 13.61 -7.02
CA TRP A 47 -18.54 14.99 -6.53
C TRP A 47 -17.09 15.46 -6.35
N CYS A 48 -16.21 14.64 -5.78
CA CYS A 48 -14.78 14.96 -5.65
C CYS A 48 -14.10 15.21 -7.01
N ARG A 49 -14.58 14.58 -8.07
CA ARG A 49 -14.08 14.81 -9.43
C ARG A 49 -14.51 16.14 -10.04
N GLN A 50 -15.61 16.75 -9.55
CA GLN A 50 -16.04 18.08 -10.00
C GLN A 50 -15.23 19.23 -9.37
N LEU A 51 -14.54 18.96 -8.25
CA LEU A 51 -13.72 19.95 -7.57
C LEU A 51 -12.38 20.17 -8.30
N PRO A 52 -11.88 21.42 -8.39
CA PRO A 52 -10.48 21.67 -8.72
C PRO A 52 -9.54 20.88 -7.79
N LYS A 53 -8.37 20.44 -8.31
CA LYS A 53 -7.43 19.60 -7.55
C LYS A 53 -7.11 20.17 -6.17
N GLY A 54 -6.78 21.46 -6.08
CA GLY A 54 -6.43 22.08 -4.80
C GLY A 54 -7.55 21.98 -3.75
N TRP A 55 -8.81 22.23 -4.16
CA TRP A 55 -9.97 22.12 -3.26
C TRP A 55 -10.22 20.66 -2.83
N ALA A 56 -10.07 19.72 -3.75
CA ALA A 56 -10.20 18.31 -3.44
C ALA A 56 -9.13 17.87 -2.42
N LEU A 57 -7.90 18.32 -2.55
CA LEU A 57 -6.83 18.01 -1.61
C LEU A 57 -7.01 18.68 -0.25
N GLN A 58 -7.57 19.91 -0.21
CA GLN A 58 -7.97 20.54 1.05
C GLN A 58 -9.09 19.77 1.74
N LEU A 59 -10.05 19.25 0.99
CA LEU A 59 -11.05 18.33 1.54
C LEU A 59 -10.38 17.07 2.12
N GLY A 60 -9.42 16.47 1.41
CA GLY A 60 -8.64 15.33 1.91
C GLY A 60 -7.87 15.66 3.18
N HIS A 61 -7.26 16.84 3.25
CA HIS A 61 -6.62 17.36 4.46
C HIS A 61 -7.61 17.42 5.63
N GLY A 62 -8.77 18.04 5.43
CA GLY A 62 -9.83 18.17 6.46
C GLY A 62 -10.34 16.80 6.93
N ILE A 63 -10.56 15.85 6.01
CA ILE A 63 -10.96 14.47 6.33
C ILE A 63 -9.89 13.78 7.16
N GLY A 64 -8.61 13.92 6.79
CA GLY A 64 -7.48 13.38 7.56
C GLY A 64 -7.44 13.90 8.98
N LEU A 65 -7.62 15.22 9.17
CA LEU A 65 -7.71 15.86 10.48
C LEU A 65 -8.92 15.34 11.29
N LEU A 66 -10.08 15.25 10.65
CA LEU A 66 -11.27 14.69 11.30
C LEU A 66 -11.02 13.27 11.78
N PHE A 67 -10.37 12.42 10.96
CA PHE A 67 -10.03 11.05 11.33
C PHE A 67 -9.01 11.00 12.47
N TYR A 68 -8.01 11.87 12.47
CA TYR A 68 -7.08 12.00 13.59
C TYR A 68 -7.80 12.24 14.93
N HIS A 69 -8.83 13.08 14.94
CA HIS A 69 -9.60 13.36 16.15
C HIS A 69 -10.58 12.25 16.52
N LEU A 70 -11.27 11.67 15.54
CA LEU A 70 -12.36 10.71 15.79
C LEU A 70 -11.88 9.25 15.98
N ILE A 71 -10.78 8.84 15.34
CA ILE A 71 -10.36 7.43 15.35
C ILE A 71 -9.26 7.21 16.38
N LYS A 72 -9.63 7.38 17.67
CA LYS A 72 -8.72 7.28 18.83
C LYS A 72 -7.81 6.06 18.77
N LYS A 73 -8.36 4.85 18.51
CA LYS A 73 -7.59 3.60 18.47
C LYS A 73 -6.45 3.62 17.43
N ARG A 74 -6.66 4.22 16.25
CA ARG A 74 -5.63 4.32 15.22
C ARG A 74 -4.58 5.36 15.55
N ARG A 75 -5.00 6.45 16.17
CA ARG A 75 -4.09 7.47 16.68
C ARG A 75 -3.17 6.89 17.77
N GLU A 76 -3.71 6.09 18.71
CA GLU A 76 -2.92 5.40 19.72
C GLU A 76 -1.90 4.45 19.10
N ILE A 77 -2.31 3.64 18.11
CA ILE A 77 -1.38 2.75 17.39
C ILE A 77 -0.27 3.56 16.71
N ALA A 78 -0.61 4.63 15.99
CA ALA A 78 0.37 5.48 15.31
C ALA A 78 1.32 6.14 16.30
N SER A 79 0.80 6.68 17.41
CA SER A 79 1.60 7.29 18.48
C SER A 79 2.57 6.29 19.10
N ASN A 80 2.12 5.06 19.39
CA ASN A 80 2.96 4.01 19.96
C ASN A 80 4.05 3.57 18.96
N ASN A 81 3.70 3.40 17.68
CA ASN A 81 4.67 3.08 16.65
C ASN A 81 5.76 4.16 16.53
N LEU A 82 5.37 5.43 16.52
CA LEU A 82 6.30 6.57 16.50
C LEU A 82 7.17 6.64 17.74
N GLN A 83 6.59 6.37 18.91
CA GLN A 83 7.36 6.32 20.17
C GLN A 83 8.38 5.18 20.17
N MET A 84 8.00 4.00 19.66
CA MET A 84 8.90 2.85 19.56
C MET A 84 10.04 3.07 18.57
N THR A 85 9.75 3.77 17.45
CA THR A 85 10.75 4.01 16.39
C THR A 85 11.70 5.14 16.72
N PHE A 86 11.15 6.30 17.07
CA PHE A 86 11.96 7.52 17.24
C PHE A 86 12.30 7.81 18.70
N GLY A 87 11.56 7.23 19.65
CA GLY A 87 11.88 7.33 21.08
C GLY A 87 12.23 8.74 21.52
N ASN A 88 13.45 8.90 22.01
CA ASN A 88 14.00 10.19 22.46
C ASN A 88 14.66 11.01 21.34
N GLN A 89 14.72 10.50 20.09
CA GLN A 89 15.25 11.25 18.94
C GLN A 89 14.34 12.42 18.56
N LEU A 90 13.04 12.27 18.84
CA LEU A 90 12.01 13.29 18.61
C LEU A 90 11.29 13.61 19.91
N THR A 91 10.94 14.88 20.09
CA THR A 91 10.06 15.32 21.20
C THR A 91 8.65 14.75 21.04
N ALA A 92 7.89 14.73 22.13
CA ALA A 92 6.48 14.30 22.08
C ALA A 92 5.65 15.15 21.09
N ALA A 93 5.91 16.45 21.02
CA ALA A 93 5.25 17.37 20.09
C ALA A 93 5.57 17.03 18.62
N GLN A 94 6.85 16.78 18.30
CA GLN A 94 7.25 16.37 16.94
C GLN A 94 6.59 15.04 16.52
N ARG A 95 6.55 14.04 17.41
CA ARG A 95 5.87 12.76 17.13
C ARG A 95 4.37 12.96 16.93
N GLN A 96 3.74 13.86 17.69
CA GLN A 96 2.33 14.19 17.52
C GLN A 96 2.06 14.85 16.15
N GLU A 97 2.91 15.77 15.71
CA GLU A 97 2.76 16.40 14.39
C GLU A 97 2.97 15.38 13.26
N ILE A 98 3.94 14.48 13.34
CA ILE A 98 4.11 13.38 12.37
C ILE A 98 2.87 12.48 12.35
N CYS A 99 2.36 12.10 13.52
CA CYS A 99 1.13 11.31 13.63
C CYS A 99 -0.04 11.99 12.91
N LYS A 100 -0.28 13.27 13.19
CA LYS A 100 -1.33 14.08 12.56
C LYS A 100 -1.15 14.20 11.05
N ALA A 101 0.08 14.49 10.61
CA ALA A 101 0.41 14.59 9.19
C ALA A 101 0.23 13.26 8.44
N SER A 102 0.51 12.11 9.07
CA SER A 102 0.22 10.79 8.50
C SER A 102 -1.28 10.56 8.26
N PHE A 103 -2.15 11.00 9.18
CA PHE A 103 -3.60 10.95 8.95
C PHE A 103 -4.03 11.86 7.80
N ILE A 104 -3.44 13.05 7.70
CA ILE A 104 -3.69 13.99 6.59
C ILE A 104 -3.28 13.36 5.26
N ASN A 105 -2.09 12.73 5.20
CA ASN A 105 -1.63 12.04 3.99
C ASN A 105 -2.60 10.94 3.57
N VAL A 106 -3.09 10.11 4.50
CA VAL A 106 -4.12 9.10 4.22
C VAL A 106 -5.41 9.75 3.68
N GLY A 107 -5.86 10.86 4.27
CA GLY A 107 -7.03 11.59 3.82
C GLY A 107 -6.88 12.11 2.38
N LYS A 108 -5.74 12.72 2.06
CA LYS A 108 -5.40 13.16 0.69
C LYS A 108 -5.36 11.98 -0.28
N THR A 109 -4.68 10.87 0.07
CA THR A 109 -4.61 9.65 -0.74
C THR A 109 -5.99 9.09 -1.07
N CYS A 110 -6.93 9.10 -0.10
CA CYS A 110 -8.29 8.66 -0.36
C CYS A 110 -9.02 9.54 -1.37
N ILE A 111 -8.85 10.85 -1.31
CA ILE A 111 -9.49 11.77 -2.26
C ILE A 111 -8.88 11.64 -3.65
N GLU A 112 -7.56 11.51 -3.75
CA GLU A 112 -6.87 11.29 -5.02
C GLU A 112 -7.31 9.98 -5.66
N PHE A 113 -7.42 8.91 -4.88
CA PHE A 113 -7.94 7.62 -5.36
C PHE A 113 -9.34 7.74 -5.98
N LEU A 114 -10.25 8.49 -5.37
CA LEU A 114 -11.58 8.74 -5.92
C LEU A 114 -11.57 9.58 -7.21
N ARG A 115 -10.46 10.29 -7.47
CA ARG A 115 -10.23 11.10 -8.68
C ARG A 115 -9.47 10.35 -9.78
N PHE A 116 -9.00 9.14 -9.57
CA PHE A 116 -8.29 8.35 -10.57
C PHE A 116 -8.97 8.30 -11.95
N PRO A 117 -10.33 8.21 -12.07
CA PRO A 117 -10.98 8.27 -13.38
C PRO A 117 -10.71 9.51 -14.23
N GLN A 118 -10.09 10.56 -13.67
CA GLN A 118 -9.64 11.73 -14.43
C GLN A 118 -8.23 11.58 -14.99
N LEU A 119 -7.49 10.56 -14.57
CA LEU A 119 -6.14 10.26 -15.04
C LEU A 119 -6.19 9.25 -16.18
N ASN A 120 -5.28 9.42 -17.12
CA ASN A 120 -5.07 8.52 -18.25
C ASN A 120 -3.56 8.41 -18.55
N PRO A 121 -3.11 7.51 -19.45
CA PRO A 121 -1.68 7.34 -19.75
C PRO A 121 -0.96 8.60 -20.26
N GLU A 122 -1.70 9.58 -20.79
CA GLU A 122 -1.14 10.82 -21.33
C GLU A 122 -0.94 11.86 -20.24
N ASN A 123 -1.93 12.05 -19.35
CA ASN A 123 -1.93 13.14 -18.35
C ASN A 123 -1.35 12.75 -16.99
N ILE A 124 -1.17 11.47 -16.67
CA ILE A 124 -0.61 11.01 -15.38
C ILE A 124 0.78 11.63 -15.13
N TRP A 125 1.56 11.83 -16.18
CA TRP A 125 2.92 12.38 -16.08
C TRP A 125 2.97 13.87 -15.72
N ASN A 126 1.83 14.57 -15.74
CA ASN A 126 1.69 15.91 -15.18
C ASN A 126 1.61 15.88 -13.64
N GLU A 127 1.24 14.73 -13.07
CA GLU A 127 1.06 14.53 -11.64
C GLU A 127 2.24 13.77 -11.00
N VAL A 128 2.93 12.93 -11.79
CA VAL A 128 3.92 11.97 -11.31
C VAL A 128 5.21 12.07 -12.10
N THR A 129 6.33 12.14 -11.40
CA THR A 129 7.67 11.85 -11.96
C THR A 129 8.12 10.48 -11.48
N VAL A 130 8.86 9.74 -12.30
CA VAL A 130 9.40 8.41 -11.94
C VAL A 130 10.91 8.44 -12.03
N GLU A 131 11.56 8.18 -10.91
CA GLU A 131 13.01 7.98 -10.82
C GLU A 131 13.33 6.49 -10.79
N GLY A 132 14.24 6.05 -11.67
CA GLY A 132 14.65 4.65 -11.75
C GLY A 132 13.72 3.77 -12.60
N LYS A 133 12.91 4.33 -13.52
CA LYS A 133 12.08 3.54 -14.44
C LYS A 133 12.91 2.59 -15.29
N GLU A 134 14.11 2.99 -15.64
CA GLU A 134 15.12 2.18 -16.35
C GLU A 134 15.48 0.91 -15.58
N ASN A 135 15.45 0.91 -14.26
CA ASN A 135 15.70 -0.26 -13.43
C ASN A 135 14.60 -1.33 -13.61
N LEU A 136 13.34 -0.90 -13.77
CA LEU A 136 12.22 -1.80 -14.05
C LEU A 136 12.38 -2.43 -15.43
N TYR A 137 12.77 -1.64 -16.44
CA TYR A 137 12.98 -2.14 -17.79
C TYR A 137 14.15 -3.13 -17.83
N ALA A 138 15.29 -2.79 -17.21
CA ALA A 138 16.44 -3.69 -17.10
C ALA A 138 16.10 -5.01 -16.38
N ALA A 139 15.30 -4.95 -15.32
CA ALA A 139 14.84 -6.15 -14.64
C ALA A 139 14.00 -7.08 -15.55
N LEU A 140 13.20 -6.49 -16.43
CA LEU A 140 12.34 -7.23 -17.37
C LEU A 140 13.10 -7.71 -18.62
N GLU A 141 14.24 -7.13 -18.99
CA GLU A 141 15.10 -7.60 -20.09
C GLU A 141 15.64 -9.01 -19.83
N GLY A 142 15.83 -9.39 -18.55
CA GLY A 142 16.25 -10.73 -18.16
C GLY A 142 15.23 -11.85 -18.45
N GLY A 143 14.02 -11.53 -18.88
CA GLY A 143 13.01 -12.49 -19.32
C GLY A 143 12.36 -13.31 -18.19
N LYS A 144 12.70 -13.05 -16.93
CA LYS A 144 12.18 -13.77 -15.73
C LYS A 144 11.06 -13.04 -15.02
N GLY A 145 10.55 -11.92 -15.58
CA GLY A 145 9.67 -11.01 -14.87
C GLY A 145 10.39 -10.26 -13.75
N ALA A 146 9.63 -9.59 -12.90
CA ALA A 146 10.17 -8.85 -11.77
C ALA A 146 9.22 -8.91 -10.55
N ILE A 147 9.77 -8.89 -9.36
CA ILE A 147 9.02 -8.80 -8.10
C ILE A 147 9.26 -7.43 -7.51
N VAL A 148 8.20 -6.66 -7.30
CA VAL A 148 8.30 -5.30 -6.75
C VAL A 148 7.79 -5.28 -5.32
N PHE A 149 8.68 -5.02 -4.38
CA PHE A 149 8.33 -4.73 -2.99
C PHE A 149 7.79 -3.30 -2.90
N LEU A 150 6.53 -3.17 -2.57
CA LEU A 150 5.83 -1.90 -2.41
C LEU A 150 5.58 -1.58 -0.94
N ALA A 151 5.54 -0.30 -0.60
CA ALA A 151 5.22 0.18 0.73
C ALA A 151 3.98 1.09 0.73
N HIS A 152 3.25 1.09 1.86
CA HIS A 152 2.16 2.03 2.11
C HIS A 152 2.72 3.41 2.49
N PHE A 153 3.23 4.12 1.49
CA PHE A 153 3.94 5.38 1.61
C PHE A 153 3.41 6.40 0.60
N GLY A 154 3.36 7.68 0.94
CA GLY A 154 2.84 8.72 0.08
C GLY A 154 1.41 8.42 -0.41
N ASN A 155 1.20 8.43 -1.72
CA ASN A 155 -0.01 7.91 -2.35
C ASN A 155 0.26 6.53 -2.98
N TRP A 156 0.31 5.51 -2.15
CA TRP A 156 0.55 4.12 -2.59
C TRP A 156 -0.49 3.57 -3.59
N GLU A 157 -1.70 4.11 -3.63
CA GLU A 157 -2.72 3.69 -4.60
C GLU A 157 -2.33 4.12 -6.02
N LEU A 158 -1.63 5.25 -6.16
CA LEU A 158 -1.18 5.78 -7.44
C LEU A 158 -0.17 4.86 -8.15
N LEU A 159 0.56 4.04 -7.40
CA LEU A 159 1.50 3.05 -7.96
C LEU A 159 0.79 2.10 -8.94
N SER A 160 -0.48 1.77 -8.71
CA SER A 160 -1.25 0.92 -9.64
C SER A 160 -1.37 1.55 -11.02
N LEU A 161 -1.62 2.85 -11.08
CA LEU A 161 -1.72 3.59 -12.35
C LEU A 161 -0.34 3.77 -13.00
N VAL A 162 0.66 4.12 -12.20
CA VAL A 162 2.03 4.35 -12.69
C VAL A 162 2.61 3.08 -13.31
N TYR A 163 2.54 1.93 -12.62
CA TYR A 163 3.04 0.67 -13.18
C TYR A 163 2.24 0.21 -14.39
N GLY A 164 0.92 0.40 -14.39
CA GLY A 164 0.09 0.13 -15.54
C GLY A 164 0.44 0.99 -16.76
N ALA A 165 0.80 2.26 -16.56
CA ALA A 165 1.23 3.16 -17.63
C ALA A 165 2.67 2.91 -18.11
N LEU A 166 3.60 2.51 -17.20
CA LEU A 166 4.99 2.21 -17.56
C LEU A 166 5.14 0.92 -18.37
N ILE A 167 4.41 -0.13 -17.99
CA ILE A 167 4.49 -1.47 -18.60
C ILE A 167 3.08 -2.03 -18.84
N PRO A 168 2.33 -1.46 -19.80
CA PRO A 168 0.96 -1.88 -20.09
C PRO A 168 0.85 -3.39 -20.28
N ASP A 169 -0.21 -3.97 -19.71
CA ASP A 169 -0.53 -5.41 -19.71
C ASP A 169 0.51 -6.34 -19.05
N ARG A 170 1.65 -5.79 -18.59
CA ARG A 170 2.72 -6.54 -17.91
C ARG A 170 2.83 -6.20 -16.41
N ALA A 171 1.98 -5.32 -15.89
CA ALA A 171 1.92 -4.95 -14.47
C ALA A 171 0.83 -5.74 -13.75
N LYS A 172 1.20 -6.37 -12.63
CA LYS A 172 0.26 -7.03 -11.73
C LYS A 172 0.51 -6.62 -10.28
N ALA A 173 -0.52 -6.70 -9.43
CA ALA A 173 -0.36 -6.46 -7.99
C ALA A 173 -1.26 -7.39 -7.18
N ILE A 174 -0.75 -7.83 -6.03
CA ILE A 174 -1.55 -8.65 -5.10
C ILE A 174 -2.53 -7.75 -4.36
N ALA A 175 -3.81 -8.12 -4.38
CA ALA A 175 -4.86 -7.39 -3.68
C ALA A 175 -5.71 -8.30 -2.79
N PHE A 176 -6.20 -7.71 -1.70
CA PHE A 176 -7.17 -8.35 -0.82
C PHE A 176 -8.58 -7.92 -1.25
N PRO A 177 -9.47 -8.86 -1.62
CA PRO A 177 -10.84 -8.51 -1.95
C PRO A 177 -11.60 -8.01 -0.72
N LEU A 178 -12.47 -7.03 -0.92
CA LEU A 178 -13.40 -6.55 0.09
C LEU A 178 -14.61 -7.48 0.18
N LYS A 179 -15.30 -7.47 1.34
CA LYS A 179 -16.53 -8.25 1.54
C LYS A 179 -17.74 -7.67 0.80
N ASN A 180 -17.77 -6.35 0.59
CA ASN A 180 -18.78 -5.69 -0.22
C ASN A 180 -18.36 -5.81 -1.69
N ASP A 181 -18.99 -6.67 -2.45
CA ASP A 181 -18.64 -6.96 -3.84
C ASP A 181 -18.76 -5.73 -4.76
N LEU A 182 -19.75 -4.86 -4.53
CA LEU A 182 -19.94 -3.64 -5.33
C LEU A 182 -18.80 -2.65 -5.08
N LEU A 183 -18.44 -2.46 -3.83
CA LEU A 183 -17.32 -1.59 -3.46
C LEU A 183 -15.98 -2.21 -3.90
N ASN A 184 -15.86 -3.53 -3.82
CA ASN A 184 -14.68 -4.24 -4.32
C ASN A 184 -14.50 -4.01 -5.81
N THR A 185 -15.55 -4.20 -6.61
CA THR A 185 -15.53 -3.95 -8.06
C THR A 185 -15.16 -2.50 -8.36
N TYR A 186 -15.73 -1.54 -7.63
CA TYR A 186 -15.42 -0.11 -7.80
C TYR A 186 -13.93 0.19 -7.56
N ILE A 187 -13.37 -0.33 -6.47
CA ILE A 187 -11.95 -0.13 -6.13
C ILE A 187 -11.04 -0.83 -7.16
N TRP A 188 -11.38 -2.04 -7.57
CA TRP A 188 -10.60 -2.79 -8.55
C TRP A 188 -10.57 -2.07 -9.90
N GLN A 189 -11.71 -1.56 -10.39
CA GLN A 189 -11.77 -0.76 -11.60
C GLN A 189 -10.86 0.47 -11.55
N HIS A 190 -10.79 1.17 -10.40
CA HIS A 190 -9.89 2.31 -10.25
C HIS A 190 -8.42 1.91 -10.31
N ARG A 191 -8.04 0.77 -9.72
CA ARG A 191 -6.65 0.28 -9.72
C ARG A 191 -6.23 -0.32 -11.07
N GLU A 192 -7.18 -0.91 -11.81
CA GLU A 192 -6.92 -1.56 -13.10
C GLU A 192 -7.07 -0.62 -14.31
N GLN A 193 -7.36 0.64 -14.09
CA GLN A 193 -7.72 1.63 -15.09
C GLN A 193 -6.62 1.85 -16.16
N MET A 194 -5.34 1.61 -15.82
CA MET A 194 -4.19 1.77 -16.74
C MET A 194 -3.49 0.44 -17.02
N SER A 195 -4.27 -0.58 -17.36
CA SER A 195 -3.77 -1.93 -17.76
C SER A 195 -3.05 -2.73 -16.67
N LEU A 196 -2.89 -2.25 -15.43
CA LEU A 196 -2.47 -3.10 -14.33
C LEU A 196 -3.57 -4.14 -14.05
N LYS A 197 -3.21 -5.39 -13.72
CA LYS A 197 -4.14 -6.44 -13.33
C LYS A 197 -3.94 -6.85 -11.87
N LEU A 198 -5.05 -6.94 -11.13
CA LEU A 198 -5.01 -7.37 -9.74
C LEU A 198 -5.09 -8.89 -9.62
N ILE A 199 -4.26 -9.43 -8.74
CA ILE A 199 -4.25 -10.84 -8.37
C ILE A 199 -4.91 -10.98 -7.00
N PRO A 200 -6.03 -11.72 -6.86
CA PRO A 200 -6.61 -11.98 -5.55
C PRO A 200 -5.63 -12.75 -4.66
N ARG A 201 -5.50 -12.36 -3.38
CA ARG A 201 -4.56 -12.97 -2.43
C ARG A 201 -4.63 -14.51 -2.41
N LYS A 202 -5.82 -15.09 -2.48
CA LYS A 202 -5.99 -16.57 -2.47
C LYS A 202 -5.28 -17.27 -3.63
N GLN A 203 -5.00 -16.56 -4.72
CA GLN A 203 -4.36 -17.04 -5.92
C GLN A 203 -2.91 -16.51 -6.05
N ALA A 204 -2.41 -15.77 -5.06
CA ALA A 204 -1.18 -15.00 -5.15
C ALA A 204 0.02 -15.82 -5.66
N VAL A 205 0.29 -16.98 -5.06
CA VAL A 205 1.47 -17.78 -5.43
C VAL A 205 1.36 -18.29 -6.88
N ARG A 206 0.24 -18.93 -7.23
CA ARG A 206 0.05 -19.52 -8.57
C ARG A 206 0.10 -18.44 -9.67
N GLU A 207 -0.65 -17.37 -9.49
CA GLU A 207 -0.73 -16.32 -10.52
C GLU A 207 0.57 -15.49 -10.59
N THR A 208 1.29 -15.33 -9.47
CA THR A 208 2.63 -14.71 -9.51
C THR A 208 3.61 -15.57 -10.31
N LEU A 209 3.67 -16.88 -10.06
CA LEU A 209 4.54 -17.77 -10.82
C LEU A 209 4.22 -17.76 -12.32
N ARG A 210 2.92 -17.68 -12.68
CA ARG A 210 2.48 -17.53 -14.05
C ARG A 210 2.90 -16.19 -14.65
N ALA A 211 2.71 -15.11 -13.93
CA ALA A 211 3.09 -13.75 -14.35
C ALA A 211 4.60 -13.64 -14.61
N LEU A 212 5.42 -14.16 -13.69
CA LEU A 212 6.88 -14.17 -13.85
C LEU A 212 7.33 -14.96 -15.08
N LYS A 213 6.72 -16.13 -15.37
CA LYS A 213 6.97 -16.88 -16.60
C LYS A 213 6.61 -16.12 -17.88
N ASN A 214 5.61 -15.23 -17.80
CA ASN A 214 5.22 -14.36 -18.90
C ASN A 214 6.05 -13.06 -18.96
N ASN A 215 7.11 -12.97 -18.17
CA ASN A 215 7.94 -11.78 -18.06
C ASN A 215 7.16 -10.52 -17.64
N GLU A 216 6.30 -10.66 -16.64
CA GLU A 216 5.47 -9.58 -16.06
C GLU A 216 6.03 -9.15 -14.70
N ALA A 217 5.76 -7.91 -14.27
CA ALA A 217 6.11 -7.42 -12.95
C ALA A 217 4.94 -7.61 -11.96
N VAL A 218 5.24 -8.10 -10.75
CA VAL A 218 4.23 -8.33 -9.71
C VAL A 218 4.56 -7.54 -8.45
N GLY A 219 3.67 -6.61 -8.09
CA GLY A 219 3.77 -5.76 -6.89
C GLY A 219 3.20 -6.43 -5.64
N PHE A 220 3.95 -6.33 -4.55
CA PHE A 220 3.58 -6.82 -3.21
C PHE A 220 3.70 -5.69 -2.20
N PHE A 221 2.59 -5.26 -1.61
CA PHE A 221 2.63 -4.42 -0.42
C PHE A 221 3.05 -5.26 0.79
N ALA A 222 4.35 -5.23 1.11
CA ALA A 222 4.98 -6.14 2.05
C ALA A 222 5.54 -5.48 3.33
N ASP A 223 5.19 -4.22 3.57
CA ASP A 223 5.61 -3.40 4.69
C ASP A 223 4.76 -3.57 5.96
N GLN A 224 3.70 -4.36 5.92
CA GLN A 224 2.80 -4.58 7.05
C GLN A 224 3.16 -5.84 7.85
N ASN A 225 2.58 -5.97 9.06
CA ASN A 225 2.75 -7.15 9.90
C ASN A 225 2.22 -8.41 9.21
N ALA A 226 3.07 -9.41 9.06
CA ALA A 226 2.74 -10.66 8.37
C ALA A 226 2.13 -11.74 9.28
N GLY A 227 2.02 -11.48 10.58
CA GLY A 227 1.51 -12.46 11.55
C GLY A 227 2.53 -13.56 11.84
N SER A 228 2.05 -14.75 12.24
CA SER A 228 2.90 -15.89 12.59
C SER A 228 3.65 -16.51 11.41
N GLU A 229 3.16 -16.28 10.19
CA GLU A 229 3.73 -16.85 8.95
C GLU A 229 4.85 -15.98 8.35
N GLY A 230 5.13 -14.82 8.96
CA GLY A 230 6.18 -13.91 8.53
C GLY A 230 7.58 -14.37 8.96
N VAL A 231 8.60 -13.79 8.33
CA VAL A 231 9.98 -13.87 8.80
C VAL A 231 10.23 -12.72 9.79
N PHE A 232 10.88 -13.02 10.91
CA PHE A 232 11.24 -12.01 11.88
C PHE A 232 12.56 -11.34 11.49
N VAL A 233 12.50 -10.03 11.29
CA VAL A 233 13.64 -9.19 10.91
C VAL A 233 13.66 -7.94 11.78
N GLU A 234 14.84 -7.34 11.90
CA GLU A 234 14.92 -6.00 12.49
C GLU A 234 14.38 -4.97 11.50
N PHE A 235 13.46 -4.14 11.99
CA PHE A 235 12.87 -3.03 11.23
C PHE A 235 12.68 -1.83 12.17
N LEU A 236 13.32 -0.70 11.84
CA LEU A 236 13.34 0.52 12.65
C LEU A 236 13.78 0.23 14.11
N GLY A 237 14.83 -0.60 14.27
CA GLY A 237 15.41 -0.98 15.56
C GLY A 237 14.57 -1.93 16.41
N LYS A 238 13.54 -2.57 15.85
CA LYS A 238 12.67 -3.53 16.55
C LYS A 238 12.42 -4.79 15.73
N GLN A 239 12.30 -5.94 16.41
CA GLN A 239 11.90 -7.18 15.75
C GLN A 239 10.47 -7.05 15.21
N ALA A 240 10.30 -7.36 13.94
CA ALA A 240 9.03 -7.24 13.24
C ALA A 240 8.79 -8.45 12.34
N SER A 241 7.58 -9.00 12.40
CA SER A 241 7.16 -10.02 11.43
C SER A 241 6.94 -9.37 10.06
N ALA A 242 7.66 -9.81 9.04
CA ALA A 242 7.64 -9.30 7.69
C ALA A 242 7.17 -10.34 6.67
N ALA A 243 6.56 -9.87 5.58
CA ALA A 243 6.08 -10.75 4.51
C ALA A 243 7.26 -11.36 3.76
N ARG A 244 7.43 -12.67 3.87
CA ARG A 244 8.53 -13.43 3.24
C ARG A 244 8.31 -13.73 1.76
N GLY A 245 7.06 -13.57 1.26
CA GLY A 245 6.65 -13.97 -0.09
C GLY A 245 7.52 -13.41 -1.22
N PRO A 246 7.83 -12.10 -1.27
CA PRO A 246 8.68 -11.52 -2.29
C PRO A 246 10.06 -12.18 -2.38
N ALA A 247 10.76 -12.34 -1.25
CA ALA A 247 12.09 -12.98 -1.20
C ALA A 247 12.03 -14.46 -1.59
N VAL A 248 11.05 -15.21 -1.06
CA VAL A 248 10.86 -16.63 -1.40
C VAL A 248 10.62 -16.81 -2.89
N LEU A 249 9.78 -15.98 -3.51
CA LEU A 249 9.48 -16.10 -4.94
C LEU A 249 10.69 -15.73 -5.79
N SER A 250 11.42 -14.68 -5.42
CA SER A 250 12.64 -14.28 -6.11
C SER A 250 13.70 -15.41 -6.09
N LEU A 251 14.02 -15.93 -4.89
CA LEU A 251 14.98 -17.04 -4.73
C LEU A 251 14.60 -18.29 -5.52
N LYS A 252 13.29 -18.61 -5.61
CA LYS A 252 12.82 -19.80 -6.32
C LYS A 252 12.74 -19.63 -7.83
N THR A 253 12.58 -18.43 -8.34
CA THR A 253 12.36 -18.18 -9.77
C THR A 253 13.54 -17.50 -10.45
N GLY A 254 14.42 -16.88 -9.68
CA GLY A 254 15.49 -16.02 -10.17
C GLY A 254 14.98 -14.70 -10.76
N ALA A 255 13.69 -14.34 -10.51
CA ALA A 255 13.16 -13.03 -10.85
C ALA A 255 13.75 -11.97 -9.91
N PRO A 256 14.27 -10.84 -10.40
CA PRO A 256 14.87 -9.81 -9.57
C PRO A 256 13.86 -9.15 -8.63
N LEU A 257 14.34 -8.72 -7.47
CA LEU A 257 13.61 -7.89 -6.52
C LEU A 257 13.87 -6.41 -6.79
N LEU A 258 12.82 -5.61 -6.87
CA LEU A 258 12.90 -4.14 -6.84
C LEU A 258 12.15 -3.63 -5.63
N PHE A 259 12.59 -2.50 -5.10
CA PHE A 259 11.83 -1.73 -4.11
C PHE A 259 11.21 -0.52 -4.80
N SER A 260 9.97 -0.18 -4.46
CA SER A 260 9.32 1.02 -4.98
C SER A 260 8.33 1.61 -4.00
N LEU A 261 8.27 2.94 -3.99
CA LEU A 261 7.29 3.71 -3.25
C LEU A 261 7.00 5.05 -3.93
N ASP A 262 5.92 5.68 -3.51
CA ASP A 262 5.58 7.05 -3.88
C ASP A 262 5.96 8.03 -2.75
N VAL A 263 6.51 9.18 -3.11
CA VAL A 263 6.74 10.30 -2.20
C VAL A 263 5.93 11.50 -2.67
N ARG A 264 4.98 11.92 -1.86
CA ARG A 264 4.25 13.19 -2.07
C ARG A 264 5.19 14.36 -1.88
N GLN A 265 5.26 15.24 -2.87
CA GLN A 265 6.06 16.46 -2.84
C GLN A 265 5.31 17.61 -2.14
N PRO A 266 5.99 18.68 -1.70
CA PRO A 266 5.34 19.83 -1.05
C PRO A 266 4.23 20.49 -1.87
N ASN A 267 4.30 20.42 -3.19
CA ASN A 267 3.28 20.94 -4.12
C ASN A 267 2.15 19.94 -4.44
N ASP A 268 2.06 18.85 -3.67
CA ASP A 268 1.12 17.75 -3.89
C ASP A 268 1.27 17.05 -5.26
N GLN A 269 2.41 17.17 -5.93
CA GLN A 269 2.84 16.24 -6.98
C GLN A 269 3.45 14.98 -6.37
N HIS A 270 3.69 13.99 -7.18
CA HIS A 270 4.19 12.69 -6.74
C HIS A 270 5.51 12.35 -7.40
N ARG A 271 6.37 11.67 -6.63
CA ARG A 271 7.63 11.13 -7.15
C ARG A 271 7.72 9.66 -6.77
N VAL A 272 7.60 8.81 -7.78
CA VAL A 272 7.77 7.37 -7.61
C VAL A 272 9.24 7.02 -7.76
N TYR A 273 9.76 6.27 -6.80
CA TYR A 273 11.12 5.73 -6.82
C TYR A 273 11.08 4.24 -7.10
N ILE A 274 11.95 3.79 -8.00
CA ILE A 274 12.17 2.38 -8.32
C ILE A 274 13.66 2.08 -8.15
N SER A 275 14.00 1.21 -7.19
CA SER A 275 15.39 0.87 -6.90
C SER A 275 16.05 0.09 -8.03
N SER A 276 17.39 0.03 -8.03
CA SER A 276 18.11 -0.95 -8.82
C SER A 276 17.65 -2.37 -8.47
N PRO A 277 17.59 -3.28 -9.46
CA PRO A 277 17.18 -4.66 -9.22
C PRO A 277 18.21 -5.41 -8.37
N ILE A 278 17.74 -6.20 -7.42
CA ILE A 278 18.55 -7.14 -6.65
C ILE A 278 18.31 -8.53 -7.24
N TYR A 279 19.36 -9.12 -7.78
CA TYR A 279 19.36 -10.50 -8.24
C TYR A 279 19.67 -11.39 -7.05
N THR A 280 18.72 -12.24 -6.68
CA THR A 280 18.86 -13.11 -5.50
C THR A 280 19.59 -14.40 -5.87
N GLU A 281 20.53 -14.80 -5.02
CA GLU A 281 21.27 -16.04 -5.15
C GLU A 281 20.97 -16.93 -3.95
N PRO A 282 20.42 -18.14 -4.16
CA PRO A 282 20.15 -19.06 -3.06
C PRO A 282 21.46 -19.67 -2.53
N SER A 283 21.61 -19.71 -1.22
CA SER A 283 22.66 -20.45 -0.51
C SER A 283 22.12 -21.79 0.03
N ASP A 284 22.94 -22.50 0.81
CA ASP A 284 22.52 -23.73 1.51
C ASP A 284 21.52 -23.45 2.63
N ASP A 285 21.43 -22.22 3.15
CA ASP A 285 20.45 -21.81 4.16
C ASP A 285 19.39 -20.89 3.56
N PHE A 286 18.40 -21.53 2.94
CA PHE A 286 17.27 -20.82 2.30
C PHE A 286 16.50 -19.89 3.24
N GLU A 287 16.34 -20.24 4.51
CA GLU A 287 15.59 -19.41 5.47
C GLU A 287 16.39 -18.15 5.83
N GLN A 288 17.70 -18.27 5.96
CA GLN A 288 18.59 -17.13 6.16
C GLN A 288 18.59 -16.22 4.92
N ASP A 289 18.60 -16.75 3.70
CA ASP A 289 18.51 -15.97 2.47
C ASP A 289 17.20 -15.16 2.43
N VAL A 290 16.07 -15.79 2.74
CA VAL A 290 14.77 -15.11 2.82
C VAL A 290 14.83 -13.96 3.82
N LYS A 291 15.48 -14.18 4.98
CA LYS A 291 15.64 -13.13 6.01
C LYS A 291 16.52 -11.98 5.50
N VAL A 292 17.63 -12.28 4.84
CA VAL A 292 18.56 -11.30 4.29
C VAL A 292 17.86 -10.40 3.26
N TYR A 293 17.23 -10.98 2.23
CA TYR A 293 16.58 -10.20 1.17
C TYR A 293 15.36 -9.44 1.66
N THR A 294 14.59 -10.00 2.60
CA THR A 294 13.49 -9.27 3.25
C THR A 294 14.01 -8.06 4.04
N THR A 295 15.13 -8.23 4.75
CA THR A 295 15.76 -7.15 5.50
C THR A 295 16.27 -6.05 4.55
N GLN A 296 16.91 -6.40 3.43
CA GLN A 296 17.38 -5.43 2.45
C GLN A 296 16.24 -4.56 1.91
N MET A 297 15.07 -5.15 1.61
CA MET A 297 13.90 -4.40 1.15
C MET A 297 13.40 -3.42 2.24
N LEU A 298 13.31 -3.89 3.47
CA LEU A 298 12.85 -3.05 4.59
C LEU A 298 13.86 -1.94 4.94
N LYS A 299 15.15 -2.17 4.80
CA LYS A 299 16.18 -1.13 5.00
C LYS A 299 16.06 0.01 3.99
N GLN A 300 15.68 -0.29 2.73
CA GLN A 300 15.36 0.77 1.76
C GLN A 300 14.15 1.60 2.24
N LEU A 301 13.10 0.94 2.75
CA LEU A 301 11.94 1.63 3.30
C LEU A 301 12.30 2.50 4.52
N GLU A 302 13.16 2.01 5.43
CA GLU A 302 13.65 2.78 6.59
C GLU A 302 14.27 4.13 6.17
N THR A 303 15.07 4.14 5.10
CA THR A 303 15.67 5.37 4.57
C THR A 303 14.64 6.43 4.25
N TYR A 304 13.52 6.03 3.61
CA TYR A 304 12.45 6.96 3.27
C TYR A 304 11.59 7.34 4.49
N ILE A 305 11.38 6.43 5.43
CA ILE A 305 10.68 6.73 6.69
C ILE A 305 11.45 7.77 7.50
N HIS A 306 12.77 7.67 7.57
CA HIS A 306 13.58 8.68 8.25
C HIS A 306 13.56 10.04 7.56
N LYS A 307 13.49 10.06 6.22
CA LYS A 307 13.49 11.29 5.43
C LYS A 307 12.11 11.98 5.38
N TYR A 308 11.02 11.21 5.33
CA TYR A 308 9.64 11.67 5.18
C TYR A 308 8.72 10.91 6.16
N PRO A 309 8.94 11.03 7.48
CA PRO A 309 8.27 10.18 8.46
C PRO A 309 6.74 10.32 8.44
N GLU A 310 6.21 11.47 8.04
CA GLU A 310 4.77 11.74 7.97
C GLU A 310 4.04 10.97 6.85
N GLN A 311 4.78 10.36 5.91
CA GLN A 311 4.18 9.74 4.72
C GLN A 311 3.98 8.24 4.83
N TRP A 312 4.59 7.56 5.81
CA TRP A 312 4.35 6.14 6.03
C TRP A 312 3.06 5.89 6.82
N LEU A 313 2.43 4.71 6.59
CA LEU A 313 1.15 4.35 7.21
C LEU A 313 1.33 3.90 8.68
N TRP A 314 1.62 4.85 9.58
CA TRP A 314 1.76 4.60 11.02
C TRP A 314 0.52 4.02 11.69
N LEU A 315 -0.64 4.14 11.06
CA LEU A 315 -1.94 3.67 11.56
C LEU A 315 -2.06 2.14 11.59
N HIS A 316 -1.15 1.42 10.93
CA HIS A 316 -1.07 -0.04 10.98
C HIS A 316 -0.30 -0.51 12.21
N ASN A 317 -0.80 -1.55 12.92
CA ASN A 317 -0.11 -2.13 14.07
C ASN A 317 1.06 -3.02 13.59
N ARG A 318 2.19 -2.39 13.23
CA ARG A 318 3.33 -3.02 12.56
C ARG A 318 4.00 -4.08 13.40
N TRP A 319 4.14 -3.83 14.70
CA TRP A 319 4.83 -4.72 15.66
C TRP A 319 3.86 -5.55 16.51
N LYS A 320 2.67 -5.85 16.00
CA LYS A 320 1.65 -6.63 16.72
C LYS A 320 2.12 -8.06 17.03
N THR A 321 2.82 -8.70 16.11
CA THR A 321 3.31 -10.08 16.29
C THR A 321 4.75 -10.01 16.76
N GLN A 322 5.00 -10.69 17.88
CA GLN A 322 6.33 -10.83 18.45
C GLN A 322 6.86 -12.23 18.18
N PRO A 323 8.19 -12.45 18.15
CA PRO A 323 8.77 -13.80 18.16
C PRO A 323 8.17 -14.60 19.32
N ARG A 324 7.99 -15.89 19.14
CA ARG A 324 7.70 -16.80 20.25
C ARG A 324 9.05 -17.23 20.84
N ASP A 325 9.16 -17.14 22.14
CA ASP A 325 10.29 -17.70 22.90
C ASP A 325 10.37 -19.21 22.69
#